data_551ee077def774af4575b62e671f7c88
#
_entry.id   551ee077def774af4575b62e671f7c88
#
_cell.length_a   1.000
_cell.length_b   1.000
_cell.length_c   1.000
_cell.angle_alpha   90.00
_cell.angle_beta   90.00
_cell.angle_gamma   90.00
#
_symmetry.space_group_name_H-M   'P 1'
#
loop_
_entity.id
_entity.type
_entity.pdbx_description
1 polymer ?
#
loop_
_entity_poly.entity_id
_entity_poly.type
_entity_poly.pdbx_seq_one_letter_code
_entity_poly.pdbx_strand_id
1 'polypeptide(L)'
;MLDQIIPFRYLSRGQREALADAATERRYAPNDVLIEAGDGEDRTVFLLLSGRVRIHGDDEGQWRTLGTVTQGHYFGERAALFDEPRSVEVRADSAVRTLTIPGDRFLDMVHDSTAFAQSLGSILRDKQGIFSPFDRFRVELFRQVAGGSVDLQRLVPLYEALEPALHPHASDPATLDLNALAYAARRLPENLTRTLSFYLTDVLPALYSEPESRFARVPTAARRRAVYEMLPGKNMVLVRDGISDLVDFVCCLCLYAIEARKIRRRVRDAGGLDAIPTADVEALASIWPTDTEERIRELALHHEDFRIEIHKELDNYNSAHAETWSKQIGAATRDLMGVDPVDLPDDVDVHIISSNTHSVHNCLSPWMGENAQRILDWGRESGHMLTEESWGEETDLVYALARDYVRSHPGEVARRDSREREAGILQLDDTAFTGIAVQLIDVGRVDWETTDPGIPDRAGGGPSLIVNIDYAFGEQAEHVIANLVSLFGRNLASVNVLGKAGGLVGERGDVLVANGFVEQYRDHFHALPGGDAAVNVARLRGRLPSRGIHVGNVLKVTG
;
A
#
# COMPACT_ATOMS: atom_id res chain seq x y z
N MET A 1 14.21 -23.21 -30.81
CA MET A 1 15.10 -22.50 -29.88
C MET A 1 14.31 -21.64 -28.90
N LEU A 2 13.43 -20.71 -29.32
CA LEU A 2 12.57 -19.94 -28.42
C LEU A 2 11.69 -20.84 -27.54
N ASP A 3 11.30 -22.00 -28.05
CA ASP A 3 10.56 -23.04 -27.33
C ASP A 3 11.30 -23.69 -26.15
N GLN A 4 12.60 -23.45 -26.04
CA GLN A 4 13.45 -23.96 -24.96
C GLN A 4 13.76 -22.93 -23.89
N ILE A 5 13.47 -21.65 -24.15
CA ILE A 5 13.82 -20.53 -23.26
C ILE A 5 12.56 -20.07 -22.50
N ILE A 6 12.61 -20.06 -21.19
CA ILE A 6 11.56 -19.49 -20.34
C ILE A 6 11.78 -17.96 -20.31
N PRO A 7 10.75 -17.13 -20.52
CA PRO A 7 9.32 -17.45 -20.66
C PRO A 7 8.84 -17.70 -22.11
N PHE A 8 9.68 -17.58 -23.14
CA PHE A 8 9.31 -17.61 -24.56
C PHE A 8 8.67 -18.93 -25.02
N ARG A 9 8.92 -20.03 -24.33
CA ARG A 9 8.29 -21.32 -24.61
C ARG A 9 6.77 -21.30 -24.46
N TYR A 10 6.23 -20.36 -23.67
CA TYR A 10 4.78 -20.23 -23.43
C TYR A 10 4.05 -19.43 -24.51
N LEU A 11 4.77 -18.84 -25.44
CA LEU A 11 4.18 -18.19 -26.62
C LEU A 11 3.57 -19.24 -27.55
N SER A 12 2.47 -18.90 -28.21
CA SER A 12 1.91 -19.69 -29.30
C SER A 12 2.90 -19.77 -30.47
N ARG A 13 2.67 -20.70 -31.39
CA ARG A 13 3.51 -20.83 -32.58
C ARG A 13 3.53 -19.52 -33.40
N GLY A 14 2.35 -18.93 -33.66
CA GLY A 14 2.25 -17.68 -34.40
C GLY A 14 2.97 -16.51 -33.75
N GLN A 15 2.89 -16.40 -32.40
CA GLN A 15 3.61 -15.38 -31.64
C GLN A 15 5.13 -15.58 -31.73
N ARG A 16 5.61 -16.82 -31.64
CA ARG A 16 7.05 -17.12 -31.83
C ARG A 16 7.56 -16.81 -33.23
N GLU A 17 6.76 -17.09 -34.26
CA GLU A 17 7.07 -16.76 -35.65
C GLU A 17 7.13 -15.23 -35.83
N ALA A 18 6.14 -14.49 -35.36
CA ALA A 18 6.13 -13.03 -35.41
C ALA A 18 7.32 -12.40 -34.65
N LEU A 19 7.69 -12.99 -33.51
CA LEU A 19 8.86 -12.56 -32.76
C LEU A 19 10.16 -12.83 -33.53
N ALA A 20 10.29 -14.00 -34.14
CA ALA A 20 11.47 -14.35 -34.92
C ALA A 20 11.65 -13.43 -36.12
N ASP A 21 10.55 -13.02 -36.77
CA ASP A 21 10.56 -12.08 -37.89
C ASP A 21 10.97 -10.65 -37.48
N ALA A 22 10.61 -10.23 -36.26
CA ALA A 22 10.97 -8.91 -35.69
C ALA A 22 12.38 -8.87 -35.10
N ALA A 23 12.96 -10.02 -34.79
CA ALA A 23 14.25 -10.11 -34.12
C ALA A 23 15.42 -10.11 -35.11
N THR A 24 16.57 -9.62 -34.66
CA THR A 24 17.80 -9.56 -35.49
C THR A 24 18.93 -10.34 -34.82
N GLU A 25 19.61 -11.22 -35.60
CA GLU A 25 20.81 -11.89 -35.10
C GLU A 25 22.00 -10.92 -35.12
N ARG A 26 22.72 -10.83 -33.98
CA ARG A 26 23.95 -10.06 -33.85
C ARG A 26 25.10 -10.92 -33.33
N ARG A 27 26.32 -10.55 -33.71
CA ARG A 27 27.57 -11.23 -33.30
C ARG A 27 28.50 -10.22 -32.66
N TYR A 28 29.14 -10.66 -31.58
CA TYR A 28 30.07 -9.82 -30.81
C TYR A 28 31.38 -10.60 -30.60
N ALA A 29 32.47 -9.88 -30.70
CA ALA A 29 33.79 -10.38 -30.35
C ALA A 29 34.01 -10.34 -28.82
N PRO A 30 34.95 -11.11 -28.27
CA PRO A 30 35.30 -11.00 -26.87
C PRO A 30 35.61 -9.56 -26.46
N ASN A 31 35.08 -9.10 -25.34
CA ASN A 31 35.14 -7.76 -24.77
C ASN A 31 34.25 -6.68 -25.45
N ASP A 32 33.53 -7.00 -26.53
CA ASP A 32 32.55 -6.06 -27.08
C ASP A 32 31.47 -5.74 -26.01
N VAL A 33 31.00 -4.50 -26.01
CA VAL A 33 29.88 -4.04 -25.16
C VAL A 33 28.56 -4.33 -25.88
N LEU A 34 27.66 -5.06 -25.23
CA LEU A 34 26.31 -5.35 -25.71
C LEU A 34 25.31 -4.35 -25.16
N ILE A 35 25.49 -3.97 -23.92
CA ILE A 35 24.66 -2.98 -23.20
C ILE A 35 25.60 -2.04 -22.47
N GLU A 36 25.40 -0.74 -22.65
CA GLU A 36 26.15 0.32 -21.97
C GLU A 36 25.34 0.83 -20.77
N ALA A 37 25.94 0.89 -19.58
CA ALA A 37 25.28 1.40 -18.41
C ALA A 37 24.94 2.89 -18.55
N GLY A 38 23.74 3.27 -18.12
CA GLY A 38 23.25 4.65 -18.22
C GLY A 38 22.59 5.01 -19.57
N ASP A 39 22.60 4.10 -20.56
CA ASP A 39 21.85 4.31 -21.79
C ASP A 39 20.34 4.40 -21.49
N GLY A 40 19.75 5.56 -21.76
CA GLY A 40 18.35 5.87 -21.53
C GLY A 40 17.43 5.61 -22.71
N GLU A 41 17.95 5.26 -23.88
CA GLU A 41 17.17 5.12 -25.12
C GLU A 41 17.01 3.65 -25.54
N ASP A 42 18.04 2.81 -25.32
CA ASP A 42 18.01 1.41 -25.74
C ASP A 42 17.07 0.57 -24.87
N ARG A 43 16.09 -0.07 -25.51
CA ARG A 43 15.10 -1.00 -24.89
C ARG A 43 15.22 -2.41 -25.43
N THR A 44 16.30 -2.73 -26.11
CA THR A 44 16.53 -4.03 -26.74
C THR A 44 16.63 -5.15 -25.69
N VAL A 45 15.94 -6.26 -25.92
CA VAL A 45 16.07 -7.50 -25.14
C VAL A 45 16.94 -8.47 -25.92
N PHE A 46 17.88 -9.13 -25.24
CA PHE A 46 18.88 -10.00 -25.84
C PHE A 46 18.65 -11.45 -25.43
N LEU A 47 18.55 -12.37 -26.39
CA LEU A 47 18.60 -13.80 -26.16
C LEU A 47 19.97 -14.34 -26.56
N LEU A 48 20.64 -15.02 -25.64
CA LEU A 48 21.98 -15.54 -25.89
C LEU A 48 21.92 -16.89 -26.63
N LEU A 49 22.27 -16.86 -27.91
CA LEU A 49 22.25 -18.04 -28.79
C LEU A 49 23.49 -18.91 -28.59
N SER A 50 24.65 -18.28 -28.34
CA SER A 50 25.90 -18.97 -28.03
C SER A 50 26.88 -18.00 -27.36
N GLY A 51 27.82 -18.56 -26.62
CA GLY A 51 28.82 -17.80 -25.88
C GLY A 51 28.42 -17.48 -24.45
N ARG A 52 29.13 -16.53 -23.84
CA ARG A 52 28.96 -16.09 -22.47
C ARG A 52 29.19 -14.58 -22.38
N VAL A 53 28.36 -13.91 -21.57
CA VAL A 53 28.49 -12.47 -21.26
C VAL A 53 28.66 -12.26 -19.76
N ARG A 54 29.39 -11.21 -19.37
CA ARG A 54 29.53 -10.72 -18.00
C ARG A 54 28.70 -9.47 -17.81
N ILE A 55 28.07 -9.38 -16.64
CA ILE A 55 27.29 -8.24 -16.20
C ILE A 55 28.10 -7.48 -15.17
N HIS A 56 28.33 -6.20 -15.42
CA HIS A 56 29.00 -5.28 -14.52
C HIS A 56 28.03 -4.20 -14.05
N GLY A 57 28.08 -3.83 -12.80
CA GLY A 57 27.22 -2.80 -12.23
C GLY A 57 27.70 -2.31 -10.88
N ASP A 58 27.00 -1.34 -10.35
CA ASP A 58 27.22 -0.83 -9.01
C ASP A 58 26.70 -1.83 -7.96
N ASP A 59 27.56 -2.16 -7.00
CA ASP A 59 27.22 -2.95 -5.83
C ASP A 59 27.81 -2.26 -4.60
N GLU A 60 26.93 -1.64 -3.80
CA GLU A 60 27.28 -0.83 -2.64
C GLU A 60 28.28 0.30 -2.93
N GLY A 61 28.14 0.99 -4.06
CA GLY A 61 29.02 2.08 -4.49
C GLY A 61 30.32 1.62 -5.15
N GLN A 62 30.46 0.32 -5.45
CA GLN A 62 31.60 -0.24 -6.15
C GLN A 62 31.18 -0.89 -7.47
N TRP A 63 31.86 -0.47 -8.55
CA TRP A 63 31.65 -1.05 -9.87
C TRP A 63 32.34 -2.42 -9.97
N ARG A 64 31.55 -3.50 -10.04
CA ARG A 64 32.09 -4.86 -10.10
C ARG A 64 31.27 -5.81 -10.96
N THR A 65 31.79 -7.01 -11.20
CA THR A 65 31.05 -8.07 -11.89
C THR A 65 29.95 -8.60 -10.97
N LEU A 66 28.71 -8.41 -11.37
CA LEU A 66 27.51 -8.89 -10.65
C LEU A 66 27.14 -10.33 -11.01
N GLY A 67 27.50 -10.76 -12.23
CA GLY A 67 27.15 -12.11 -12.69
C GLY A 67 27.57 -12.41 -14.11
N THR A 68 27.20 -13.62 -14.54
CA THR A 68 27.49 -14.12 -15.89
C THR A 68 26.21 -14.74 -16.46
N VAL A 69 25.93 -14.48 -17.76
CA VAL A 69 24.84 -15.13 -18.51
C VAL A 69 25.42 -16.03 -19.57
N THR A 70 24.84 -17.21 -19.72
CA THR A 70 25.25 -18.24 -20.66
C THR A 70 24.18 -18.53 -21.70
N GLN A 71 24.52 -19.30 -22.71
CA GLN A 71 23.59 -19.75 -23.76
C GLN A 71 22.25 -20.23 -23.20
N GLY A 72 21.16 -19.88 -23.88
CA GLY A 72 19.79 -20.27 -23.53
C GLY A 72 19.12 -19.36 -22.51
N HIS A 73 19.75 -18.24 -22.16
CA HIS A 73 19.17 -17.23 -21.29
C HIS A 73 18.95 -15.93 -22.05
N TYR A 74 18.17 -15.03 -21.44
CA TYR A 74 17.93 -13.69 -21.96
C TYR A 74 18.30 -12.64 -20.91
N PHE A 75 18.52 -11.40 -21.35
CA PHE A 75 18.87 -10.26 -20.50
C PHE A 75 18.48 -8.95 -21.17
N GLY A 76 18.50 -7.87 -20.41
CA GLY A 76 18.16 -6.53 -20.89
C GLY A 76 16.66 -6.24 -20.88
N GLU A 77 15.84 -7.15 -20.33
CA GLU A 77 14.39 -7.04 -20.22
C GLU A 77 13.92 -5.87 -19.35
N ARG A 78 14.73 -5.47 -18.36
CA ARG A 78 14.33 -4.42 -17.41
C ARG A 78 14.07 -3.09 -18.08
N ALA A 79 14.96 -2.65 -18.97
CA ALA A 79 14.81 -1.39 -19.68
C ALA A 79 13.55 -1.38 -20.57
N ALA A 80 13.16 -2.53 -21.13
CA ALA A 80 11.93 -2.65 -21.90
C ALA A 80 10.68 -2.67 -21.03
N LEU A 81 10.71 -3.41 -19.91
CA LEU A 81 9.56 -3.58 -19.01
C LEU A 81 9.24 -2.32 -18.21
N PHE A 82 10.26 -1.57 -17.82
CA PHE A 82 10.14 -0.50 -16.83
C PHE A 82 10.47 0.88 -17.36
N ASP A 83 10.77 0.98 -18.64
CA ASP A 83 11.17 2.22 -19.32
C ASP A 83 12.29 2.98 -18.59
N GLU A 84 13.27 2.21 -18.08
CA GLU A 84 14.40 2.72 -17.30
C GLU A 84 15.68 2.77 -18.13
N PRO A 85 16.62 3.68 -17.80
CA PRO A 85 17.98 3.60 -18.30
C PRO A 85 18.64 2.26 -17.95
N ARG A 86 19.58 1.81 -18.76
CA ARG A 86 20.34 0.59 -18.49
C ARG A 86 21.08 0.69 -17.15
N SER A 87 20.72 -0.17 -16.21
CA SER A 87 21.33 -0.18 -14.86
C SER A 87 22.70 -0.86 -14.80
N VAL A 88 23.06 -1.63 -15.81
CA VAL A 88 24.28 -2.44 -15.88
C VAL A 88 24.94 -2.36 -17.24
N GLU A 89 26.25 -2.58 -17.28
CA GLU A 89 26.98 -2.86 -18.50
C GLU A 89 27.03 -4.37 -18.74
N VAL A 90 26.85 -4.81 -19.99
CA VAL A 90 26.99 -6.21 -20.39
C VAL A 90 28.05 -6.34 -21.45
N ARG A 91 29.11 -7.13 -21.18
CA ARG A 91 30.21 -7.41 -22.07
C ARG A 91 30.32 -8.87 -22.48
N ALA A 92 30.72 -9.10 -23.72
CA ALA A 92 31.05 -10.43 -24.21
C ALA A 92 32.28 -10.99 -23.51
N ASP A 93 32.15 -12.14 -22.85
CA ASP A 93 33.29 -12.87 -22.24
C ASP A 93 33.92 -13.87 -23.20
N SER A 94 33.25 -14.20 -24.27
CA SER A 94 33.71 -15.06 -25.38
C SER A 94 33.14 -14.51 -26.69
N ALA A 95 33.36 -15.18 -27.82
CA ALA A 95 32.59 -14.90 -29.03
C ALA A 95 31.11 -15.18 -28.77
N VAL A 96 30.25 -14.19 -28.98
CA VAL A 96 28.82 -14.21 -28.61
C VAL A 96 27.95 -14.08 -29.86
N ARG A 97 26.88 -14.85 -29.91
CA ARG A 97 25.75 -14.65 -30.83
C ARG A 97 24.48 -14.40 -30.03
N THR A 98 23.75 -13.37 -30.38
CA THR A 98 22.48 -13.03 -29.77
C THR A 98 21.39 -12.89 -30.81
N LEU A 99 20.13 -13.13 -30.39
CA LEU A 99 18.94 -12.62 -31.04
C LEU A 99 18.50 -11.37 -30.28
N THR A 100 18.43 -10.24 -30.96
CA THR A 100 18.00 -8.96 -30.37
C THR A 100 16.53 -8.72 -30.70
N ILE A 101 15.74 -8.44 -29.69
CA ILE A 101 14.28 -8.20 -29.78
C ILE A 101 14.04 -6.73 -29.43
N PRO A 102 13.36 -5.95 -30.31
CA PRO A 102 12.93 -4.60 -29.95
C PRO A 102 12.03 -4.61 -28.69
N GLY A 103 12.21 -3.62 -27.81
CA GLY A 103 11.51 -3.55 -26.53
C GLY A 103 9.99 -3.47 -26.67
N ASP A 104 9.47 -2.74 -27.66
CA ASP A 104 8.06 -2.67 -28.01
C ASP A 104 7.48 -4.07 -28.34
N ARG A 105 8.21 -4.85 -29.13
CA ARG A 105 7.80 -6.22 -29.46
C ARG A 105 7.82 -7.18 -28.28
N PHE A 106 8.75 -6.96 -27.37
CA PHE A 106 8.78 -7.71 -26.12
C PHE A 106 7.56 -7.37 -25.24
N LEU A 107 7.19 -6.09 -25.15
CA LEU A 107 5.99 -5.64 -24.43
C LEU A 107 4.69 -6.15 -25.07
N ASP A 108 4.58 -6.16 -26.40
CA ASP A 108 3.43 -6.74 -27.10
C ASP A 108 3.18 -8.17 -26.62
N MET A 109 4.23 -8.98 -26.44
CA MET A 109 4.07 -10.36 -25.94
C MET A 109 3.62 -10.44 -24.49
N VAL A 110 4.05 -9.49 -23.65
CA VAL A 110 3.56 -9.41 -22.26
C VAL A 110 2.06 -9.13 -22.24
N HIS A 111 1.59 -8.26 -23.13
CA HIS A 111 0.17 -7.92 -23.23
C HIS A 111 -0.67 -9.02 -23.88
N ASP A 112 -0.14 -9.67 -24.91
CA ASP A 112 -0.91 -10.60 -25.75
C ASP A 112 -0.88 -12.06 -25.27
N SER A 113 -0.01 -12.39 -24.30
CA SER A 113 0.14 -13.77 -23.81
C SER A 113 0.12 -13.86 -22.28
N THR A 114 -1.02 -14.23 -21.73
CA THR A 114 -1.19 -14.46 -20.28
C THR A 114 -0.15 -15.44 -19.73
N ALA A 115 0.13 -16.54 -20.44
CA ALA A 115 1.10 -17.53 -19.98
C ALA A 115 2.54 -17.00 -19.99
N PHE A 116 2.89 -16.14 -20.96
CA PHE A 116 4.18 -15.46 -21.00
C PHE A 116 4.31 -14.48 -19.83
N ALA A 117 3.31 -13.63 -19.61
CA ALA A 117 3.27 -12.66 -18.53
C ALA A 117 3.32 -13.31 -17.14
N GLN A 118 2.62 -14.43 -16.94
CA GLN A 118 2.70 -15.21 -15.69
C GLN A 118 4.09 -15.77 -15.44
N SER A 119 4.71 -16.37 -16.47
CA SER A 119 6.05 -16.91 -16.34
C SER A 119 7.09 -15.82 -16.07
N LEU A 120 6.94 -14.66 -16.72
CA LEU A 120 7.80 -13.49 -16.48
C LEU A 120 7.63 -12.95 -15.06
N GLY A 121 6.39 -12.84 -14.58
CA GLY A 121 6.08 -12.40 -13.22
C GLY A 121 6.69 -13.32 -12.16
N SER A 122 6.61 -14.63 -12.35
CA SER A 122 7.24 -15.62 -11.47
C SER A 122 8.76 -15.42 -11.40
N ILE A 123 9.43 -15.24 -12.56
CA ILE A 123 10.88 -15.01 -12.61
C ILE A 123 11.25 -13.69 -11.89
N LEU A 124 10.49 -12.62 -12.12
CA LEU A 124 10.74 -11.32 -11.48
C LEU A 124 10.54 -11.42 -9.96
N ARG A 125 9.50 -12.12 -9.51
CA ARG A 125 9.27 -12.38 -8.10
C ARG A 125 10.43 -13.15 -7.45
N ASP A 126 10.86 -14.23 -8.08
CA ASP A 126 11.91 -15.09 -7.53
C ASP A 126 13.25 -14.36 -7.43
N LYS A 127 13.54 -13.44 -8.37
CA LYS A 127 14.75 -12.60 -8.32
C LYS A 127 14.77 -11.61 -7.16
N GLN A 128 13.60 -11.21 -6.62
CA GLN A 128 13.54 -10.25 -5.50
C GLN A 128 13.71 -10.89 -4.12
N GLY A 129 13.56 -12.21 -4.00
CA GLY A 129 13.88 -12.97 -2.79
C GLY A 129 12.96 -12.79 -1.58
N ILE A 130 12.45 -11.57 -1.34
CA ILE A 130 11.64 -11.22 -0.17
C ILE A 130 10.30 -11.95 -0.09
N PHE A 131 9.73 -12.30 -1.22
CA PHE A 131 8.37 -12.86 -1.28
C PHE A 131 8.32 -14.32 -0.85
N SER A 132 9.38 -15.08 -1.03
CA SER A 132 9.41 -16.50 -0.64
C SER A 132 9.26 -16.72 0.88
N PRO A 133 9.94 -15.98 1.78
CA PRO A 133 9.68 -16.04 3.20
C PRO A 133 8.26 -15.60 3.58
N PHE A 134 7.75 -14.52 2.98
CA PHE A 134 6.39 -14.04 3.25
C PHE A 134 5.32 -15.02 2.74
N ASP A 135 5.53 -15.65 1.59
CA ASP A 135 4.63 -16.67 1.08
C ASP A 135 4.58 -17.89 2.01
N ARG A 136 5.69 -18.30 2.62
CA ARG A 136 5.69 -19.36 3.64
C ARG A 136 4.86 -18.99 4.87
N PHE A 137 5.01 -17.77 5.37
CA PHE A 137 4.18 -17.24 6.45
C PHE A 137 2.69 -17.28 6.08
N ARG A 138 2.36 -16.82 4.88
CA ARG A 138 0.99 -16.78 4.36
C ARG A 138 0.38 -18.17 4.19
N VAL A 139 1.10 -19.10 3.57
CA VAL A 139 0.64 -20.48 3.39
C VAL A 139 0.31 -21.12 4.73
N GLU A 140 1.17 -20.94 5.74
CA GLU A 140 0.89 -21.45 7.09
C GLU A 140 -0.32 -20.78 7.72
N LEU A 141 -0.43 -19.44 7.60
CA LEU A 141 -1.60 -18.71 8.09
C LEU A 141 -2.90 -19.22 7.46
N PHE A 142 -2.98 -19.33 6.13
CA PHE A 142 -4.20 -19.78 5.46
C PHE A 142 -4.54 -21.24 5.73
N ARG A 143 -3.53 -22.08 5.90
CA ARG A 143 -3.75 -23.46 6.35
C ARG A 143 -4.44 -23.50 7.74
N GLN A 144 -4.04 -22.62 8.64
CA GLN A 144 -4.63 -22.51 9.96
C GLN A 144 -6.04 -21.89 9.92
N VAL A 145 -6.24 -20.84 9.12
CA VAL A 145 -7.54 -20.21 8.90
C VAL A 145 -8.57 -21.23 8.38
N ALA A 146 -8.19 -22.05 7.40
CA ALA A 146 -9.03 -23.15 6.91
C ALA A 146 -9.38 -24.18 8.01
N GLY A 147 -8.53 -24.30 9.03
CA GLY A 147 -8.76 -25.11 10.22
C GLY A 147 -9.65 -24.44 11.28
N GLY A 148 -10.05 -23.18 11.08
CA GLY A 148 -10.93 -22.42 11.97
C GLY A 148 -10.25 -21.81 13.20
N SER A 149 -8.92 -21.85 13.30
CA SER A 149 -8.17 -21.25 14.41
C SER A 149 -6.74 -20.92 14.00
N VAL A 150 -6.15 -19.89 14.61
CA VAL A 150 -4.77 -19.45 14.36
C VAL A 150 -3.94 -19.61 15.63
N ASP A 151 -2.80 -20.28 15.47
CA ASP A 151 -1.77 -20.48 16.49
C ASP A 151 -0.57 -19.56 16.19
N LEU A 152 -0.44 -18.49 16.97
CA LEU A 152 0.64 -17.51 16.82
C LEU A 152 2.03 -18.11 17.06
N GLN A 153 2.17 -19.15 17.90
CA GLN A 153 3.45 -19.78 18.19
C GLN A 153 4.11 -20.37 16.94
N ARG A 154 3.31 -20.77 15.97
CA ARG A 154 3.79 -21.26 14.67
C ARG A 154 4.08 -20.15 13.66
N LEU A 155 3.40 -19.01 13.79
CA LEU A 155 3.54 -17.90 12.84
C LEU A 155 4.66 -16.94 13.23
N VAL A 156 4.87 -16.69 14.51
CA VAL A 156 5.91 -15.77 14.99
C VAL A 156 7.31 -16.13 14.48
N PRO A 157 7.79 -17.39 14.53
CA PRO A 157 9.10 -17.72 13.97
C PRO A 157 9.21 -17.48 12.45
N LEU A 158 8.11 -17.67 11.70
CA LEU A 158 8.08 -17.39 10.27
C LEU A 158 8.11 -15.89 9.99
N TYR A 159 7.50 -15.09 10.86
CA TYR A 159 7.54 -13.63 10.78
C TYR A 159 8.93 -13.08 11.14
N GLU A 160 9.58 -13.61 12.17
CA GLU A 160 10.96 -13.25 12.56
C GLU A 160 11.99 -13.59 11.48
N ALA A 161 11.73 -14.64 10.68
CA ALA A 161 12.62 -15.13 9.62
C ALA A 161 12.42 -14.41 8.27
N LEU A 162 11.64 -13.33 8.20
CA LEU A 162 11.49 -12.55 6.98
C LEU A 162 12.79 -11.82 6.62
N GLU A 163 13.25 -11.97 5.38
CA GLU A 163 14.44 -11.31 4.83
C GLU A 163 14.09 -10.65 3.49
N PRO A 164 14.34 -9.33 3.35
CA PRO A 164 14.75 -8.41 4.42
C PRO A 164 13.66 -8.31 5.51
N ALA A 165 14.11 -8.09 6.74
CA ALA A 165 13.19 -7.94 7.87
C ALA A 165 12.26 -6.73 7.64
N LEU A 166 10.95 -6.92 7.82
CA LEU A 166 9.97 -5.82 7.74
C LEU A 166 10.21 -4.78 8.85
N HIS A 167 10.79 -5.21 9.96
CA HIS A 167 11.19 -4.36 11.08
C HIS A 167 12.65 -4.67 11.44
N PRO A 168 13.52 -3.65 11.49
CA PRO A 168 14.97 -3.85 11.58
C PRO A 168 15.43 -4.70 12.76
N HIS A 169 14.72 -4.61 13.89
CA HIS A 169 15.10 -5.29 15.13
C HIS A 169 14.21 -6.49 15.50
N ALA A 170 13.33 -6.95 14.59
CA ALA A 170 12.41 -8.05 14.90
C ALA A 170 13.18 -9.32 15.40
N SER A 171 14.23 -9.70 14.72
CA SER A 171 15.05 -10.88 15.05
C SER A 171 16.11 -10.63 16.14
N ASP A 172 16.38 -9.38 16.54
CA ASP A 172 17.31 -9.05 17.62
C ASP A 172 16.63 -9.12 19.00
N PRO A 173 16.93 -10.11 19.83
CA PRO A 173 16.29 -10.25 21.13
C PRO A 173 16.74 -9.21 22.17
N ALA A 174 17.82 -8.46 21.91
CA ALA A 174 18.38 -7.48 22.84
C ALA A 174 17.77 -6.08 22.63
N THR A 175 17.42 -5.75 21.41
CA THR A 175 16.92 -4.41 21.04
C THR A 175 15.41 -4.39 20.94
N LEU A 176 14.75 -3.49 21.71
CA LEU A 176 13.33 -3.23 21.62
C LEU A 176 13.07 -2.29 20.42
N ASP A 177 12.21 -2.71 19.49
CA ASP A 177 11.78 -1.89 18.37
C ASP A 177 10.52 -1.09 18.77
N LEU A 178 10.73 0.12 19.31
CA LEU A 178 9.63 0.99 19.76
C LEU A 178 8.70 1.40 18.61
N ASN A 179 9.22 1.57 17.40
CA ASN A 179 8.40 1.93 16.23
C ASN A 179 7.50 0.76 15.83
N ALA A 180 8.03 -0.44 15.83
CA ALA A 180 7.29 -1.66 15.56
C ALA A 180 6.20 -1.90 16.62
N LEU A 181 6.55 -1.77 17.88
CA LEU A 181 5.60 -1.91 18.99
C LEU A 181 4.49 -0.85 18.94
N ALA A 182 4.84 0.42 18.71
CA ALA A 182 3.88 1.51 18.57
C ALA A 182 2.95 1.29 17.37
N TYR A 183 3.47 0.81 16.25
CA TYR A 183 2.68 0.47 15.07
C TYR A 183 1.66 -0.62 15.38
N ALA A 184 2.09 -1.72 15.99
CA ALA A 184 1.22 -2.83 16.36
C ALA A 184 0.18 -2.42 17.42
N ALA A 185 0.62 -1.79 18.51
CA ALA A 185 -0.24 -1.39 19.63
C ALA A 185 -1.37 -0.46 19.19
N ARG A 186 -1.12 0.49 18.27
CA ARG A 186 -2.15 1.39 17.74
C ARG A 186 -3.20 0.68 16.88
N ARG A 187 -2.82 -0.39 16.17
CA ARG A 187 -3.69 -1.12 15.24
C ARG A 187 -4.43 -2.28 15.91
N LEU A 188 -3.99 -2.71 17.05
CA LEU A 188 -4.63 -3.72 17.88
C LEU A 188 -5.58 -3.06 18.90
N PRO A 189 -6.49 -3.84 19.51
CA PRO A 189 -7.41 -3.30 20.53
C PRO A 189 -6.66 -2.73 21.73
N GLU A 190 -7.15 -1.61 22.28
CA GLU A 190 -6.53 -0.97 23.45
C GLU A 190 -6.46 -1.87 24.69
N ASN A 191 -7.39 -2.82 24.84
CA ASN A 191 -7.40 -3.79 25.93
C ASN A 191 -6.54 -5.05 25.67
N LEU A 192 -5.62 -4.98 24.67
CA LEU A 192 -4.85 -6.13 24.19
C LEU A 192 -4.06 -6.84 25.31
N THR A 193 -3.45 -6.09 26.22
CA THR A 193 -2.65 -6.65 27.32
C THR A 193 -3.47 -7.53 28.27
N ARG A 194 -4.79 -7.35 28.32
CA ARG A 194 -5.76 -8.15 29.11
C ARG A 194 -6.52 -9.16 28.26
N THR A 195 -6.32 -9.17 26.94
CA THR A 195 -7.04 -10.07 26.03
C THR A 195 -6.43 -11.45 26.05
N LEU A 196 -7.29 -12.47 26.15
CA LEU A 196 -6.91 -13.89 26.12
C LEU A 196 -7.34 -14.55 24.81
N SER A 197 -8.41 -14.08 24.21
CA SER A 197 -8.94 -14.68 22.98
C SER A 197 -9.58 -13.66 22.04
N PHE A 198 -9.48 -13.98 20.75
CA PHE A 198 -10.13 -13.27 19.65
C PHE A 198 -11.08 -14.19 18.90
N TYR A 199 -12.22 -13.66 18.51
CA TYR A 199 -13.14 -14.25 17.54
C TYR A 199 -13.21 -13.33 16.33
N LEU A 200 -12.63 -13.75 15.21
CA LEU A 200 -12.59 -12.98 13.97
C LEU A 200 -13.75 -13.38 13.06
N THR A 201 -14.47 -12.38 12.56
CA THR A 201 -15.61 -12.57 11.65
C THR A 201 -15.77 -11.37 10.74
N ASP A 202 -16.22 -11.58 9.52
CA ASP A 202 -16.59 -10.53 8.56
C ASP A 202 -18.09 -10.18 8.65
N VAL A 203 -18.89 -11.10 9.16
CA VAL A 203 -20.34 -10.98 9.33
C VAL A 203 -20.69 -11.03 10.80
N LEU A 204 -21.53 -10.09 11.23
CA LEU A 204 -22.12 -10.19 12.58
C LEU A 204 -23.05 -11.41 12.64
N PRO A 205 -22.79 -12.38 13.51
CA PRO A 205 -23.74 -13.46 13.75
C PRO A 205 -25.12 -12.88 14.09
N ALA A 206 -26.19 -13.53 13.66
CA ALA A 206 -27.56 -13.03 13.84
C ALA A 206 -27.90 -12.69 15.32
N LEU A 207 -27.24 -13.37 16.28
CA LEU A 207 -27.33 -13.08 17.72
C LEU A 207 -26.68 -11.73 18.10
N TYR A 208 -25.86 -11.15 17.24
CA TYR A 208 -25.07 -9.93 17.48
C TYR A 208 -25.35 -8.85 16.45
N SER A 209 -26.55 -8.86 15.84
CA SER A 209 -26.94 -7.87 14.80
C SER A 209 -26.84 -6.42 15.29
N GLU A 210 -26.89 -6.19 16.61
CA GLU A 210 -26.68 -4.90 17.24
C GLU A 210 -25.62 -5.02 18.36
N PRO A 211 -24.33 -5.24 18.03
CA PRO A 211 -23.29 -5.47 19.04
C PRO A 211 -23.10 -4.26 19.95
N GLU A 212 -23.31 -3.04 19.46
CA GLU A 212 -23.17 -1.79 20.22
C GLU A 212 -24.17 -1.66 21.36
N SER A 213 -25.30 -2.36 21.27
CA SER A 213 -26.30 -2.42 22.37
C SER A 213 -25.97 -3.47 23.45
N ARG A 214 -25.06 -4.41 23.16
CA ARG A 214 -24.78 -5.56 24.02
C ARG A 214 -23.35 -5.62 24.54
N PHE A 215 -22.37 -5.11 23.76
CA PHE A 215 -20.96 -5.25 24.06
C PHE A 215 -20.26 -3.89 24.05
N ALA A 216 -19.31 -3.72 24.95
CA ALA A 216 -18.48 -2.55 24.97
C ALA A 216 -17.57 -2.51 23.72
N ARG A 217 -17.60 -1.41 22.99
CA ARG A 217 -16.67 -1.17 21.89
C ARG A 217 -15.28 -0.91 22.43
N VAL A 218 -14.30 -1.63 21.90
CA VAL A 218 -12.88 -1.45 22.25
C VAL A 218 -12.21 -0.56 21.19
N PRO A 219 -11.60 0.56 21.58
CA PRO A 219 -10.92 1.43 20.64
C PRO A 219 -9.76 0.74 19.93
N THR A 220 -9.56 1.09 18.66
CA THR A 220 -8.41 0.73 17.84
C THR A 220 -8.22 1.80 16.77
N ALA A 221 -6.97 2.10 16.40
CA ALA A 221 -6.70 3.01 15.29
C ALA A 221 -6.79 2.34 13.91
N ALA A 222 -7.06 1.03 13.85
CA ALA A 222 -7.32 0.33 12.60
C ALA A 222 -8.73 0.65 12.10
N ARG A 223 -8.86 1.60 11.17
CA ARG A 223 -10.14 2.17 10.71
C ARG A 223 -11.15 1.15 10.19
N ARG A 224 -10.68 0.02 9.65
CA ARG A 224 -11.51 -1.01 9.02
C ARG A 224 -11.95 -2.12 9.98
N ARG A 225 -11.49 -2.07 11.23
CA ARG A 225 -11.86 -3.04 12.26
C ARG A 225 -12.80 -2.41 13.24
N ALA A 226 -13.83 -3.14 13.63
CA ALA A 226 -14.59 -2.85 14.83
C ALA A 226 -14.33 -3.99 15.83
N VAL A 227 -14.00 -3.61 17.05
CA VAL A 227 -13.71 -4.57 18.12
C VAL A 227 -14.70 -4.38 19.25
N TYR A 228 -15.25 -5.49 19.75
CA TYR A 228 -16.20 -5.52 20.84
C TYR A 228 -15.75 -6.52 21.89
N GLU A 229 -15.71 -6.10 23.15
CA GLU A 229 -15.46 -7.02 24.26
C GLU A 229 -16.73 -7.79 24.59
N MET A 230 -16.75 -9.08 24.29
CA MET A 230 -17.90 -9.96 24.53
C MET A 230 -17.97 -10.42 25.99
N LEU A 231 -16.82 -10.71 26.56
CA LEU A 231 -16.58 -11.09 27.95
C LEU A 231 -15.21 -10.55 28.35
N PRO A 232 -14.91 -10.37 29.64
CA PRO A 232 -13.58 -9.96 30.08
C PRO A 232 -12.49 -10.82 29.44
N GLY A 233 -11.58 -10.19 28.69
CA GLY A 233 -10.50 -10.87 27.98
C GLY A 233 -10.90 -11.60 26.69
N LYS A 234 -12.14 -11.51 26.23
CA LYS A 234 -12.59 -12.09 24.96
C LYS A 234 -13.15 -11.04 24.03
N ASN A 235 -12.44 -10.77 22.93
CA ASN A 235 -12.80 -9.79 21.92
C ASN A 235 -13.35 -10.44 20.65
N MET A 236 -14.43 -9.89 20.12
CA MET A 236 -14.88 -10.12 18.76
C MET A 236 -14.29 -9.03 17.88
N VAL A 237 -13.68 -9.43 16.76
CA VAL A 237 -13.08 -8.53 15.77
C VAL A 237 -13.82 -8.67 14.46
N LEU A 238 -14.48 -7.59 14.03
CA LEU A 238 -15.05 -7.49 12.70
C LEU A 238 -13.96 -7.12 11.71
N VAL A 239 -13.62 -8.06 10.86
CA VAL A 239 -12.63 -7.93 9.79
C VAL A 239 -13.40 -7.60 8.50
N ARG A 240 -13.32 -6.34 8.05
CA ARG A 240 -14.19 -5.83 6.97
C ARG A 240 -13.58 -5.97 5.57
N ASP A 241 -12.28 -6.16 5.51
CA ASP A 241 -11.49 -6.22 4.28
C ASP A 241 -11.03 -7.66 3.96
N GLY A 242 -11.82 -8.64 4.41
CA GLY A 242 -11.57 -10.04 4.15
C GLY A 242 -10.15 -10.47 4.52
N ILE A 243 -9.50 -11.18 3.61
CA ILE A 243 -8.16 -11.75 3.79
C ILE A 243 -7.08 -10.70 4.11
N SER A 244 -7.12 -9.54 3.47
CA SER A 244 -6.08 -8.51 3.66
C SER A 244 -6.06 -7.97 5.08
N ASP A 245 -7.23 -7.73 5.67
CA ASP A 245 -7.33 -7.24 7.05
C ASP A 245 -7.02 -8.36 8.07
N LEU A 246 -7.37 -9.61 7.75
CA LEU A 246 -6.96 -10.76 8.53
C LEU A 246 -5.44 -10.90 8.60
N VAL A 247 -4.76 -10.83 7.44
CA VAL A 247 -3.29 -10.88 7.36
C VAL A 247 -2.67 -9.73 8.16
N ASP A 248 -3.15 -8.50 7.98
CA ASP A 248 -2.65 -7.33 8.73
C ASP A 248 -2.87 -7.49 10.25
N PHE A 249 -4.02 -8.00 10.67
CA PHE A 249 -4.30 -8.24 12.09
C PHE A 249 -3.33 -9.25 12.70
N VAL A 250 -3.13 -10.39 12.03
CA VAL A 250 -2.24 -11.45 12.50
C VAL A 250 -0.76 -11.02 12.46
N CYS A 251 -0.35 -10.28 11.43
CA CYS A 251 0.99 -9.67 11.37
C CYS A 251 1.22 -8.70 12.55
N CYS A 252 0.23 -7.85 12.86
CA CYS A 252 0.31 -6.97 14.03
C CYS A 252 0.41 -7.77 15.35
N LEU A 253 -0.32 -8.89 15.49
CA LEU A 253 -0.22 -9.77 16.66
C LEU A 253 1.16 -10.44 16.75
N CYS A 254 1.72 -10.92 15.64
CA CYS A 254 3.08 -11.49 15.61
C CYS A 254 4.11 -10.45 16.07
N LEU A 255 4.02 -9.24 15.52
CA LEU A 255 4.92 -8.14 15.86
C LEU A 255 4.81 -7.75 17.35
N TYR A 256 3.58 -7.62 17.84
CA TYR A 256 3.33 -7.37 19.26
C TYR A 256 3.89 -8.49 20.15
N ALA A 257 3.71 -9.76 19.78
CA ALA A 257 4.20 -10.90 20.53
C ALA A 257 5.74 -10.91 20.61
N ILE A 258 6.44 -10.55 19.53
CA ILE A 258 7.90 -10.43 19.49
C ILE A 258 8.37 -9.38 20.51
N GLU A 259 7.80 -8.18 20.46
CA GLU A 259 8.22 -7.09 21.35
C GLU A 259 7.79 -7.34 22.81
N ALA A 260 6.62 -7.94 23.04
CA ALA A 260 6.17 -8.36 24.37
C ALA A 260 7.12 -9.38 25.01
N ARG A 261 7.65 -10.33 24.24
CA ARG A 261 8.67 -11.30 24.71
C ARG A 261 9.96 -10.57 25.14
N LYS A 262 10.37 -9.55 24.40
CA LYS A 262 11.56 -8.75 24.74
C LYS A 262 11.36 -7.97 26.04
N ILE A 263 10.20 -7.33 26.21
CA ILE A 263 9.83 -6.60 27.44
C ILE A 263 9.85 -7.57 28.64
N ARG A 264 9.20 -8.72 28.54
CA ARG A 264 9.20 -9.73 29.63
C ARG A 264 10.59 -10.23 29.95
N ARG A 265 11.46 -10.41 28.95
CA ARG A 265 12.85 -10.78 29.19
C ARG A 265 13.55 -9.72 30.02
N ARG A 266 13.40 -8.42 29.65
CA ARG A 266 14.00 -7.30 30.39
C ARG A 266 13.49 -7.22 31.83
N VAL A 267 12.18 -7.39 32.06
CA VAL A 267 11.60 -7.47 33.42
C VAL A 267 12.23 -8.59 34.23
N ARG A 268 12.35 -9.77 33.64
CA ARG A 268 12.95 -10.95 34.31
C ARG A 268 14.43 -10.74 34.59
N ASP A 269 15.19 -10.22 33.62
CA ASP A 269 16.66 -10.05 33.74
C ASP A 269 16.98 -8.92 34.73
N ALA A 270 16.10 -7.94 34.91
CA ALA A 270 16.17 -6.92 35.95
C ALA A 270 15.87 -7.46 37.36
N GLY A 271 15.29 -8.65 37.50
CA GLY A 271 14.90 -9.24 38.78
C GLY A 271 13.48 -8.91 39.24
N GLY A 272 12.66 -8.31 38.38
CA GLY A 272 11.25 -8.03 38.61
C GLY A 272 10.81 -6.66 38.08
N LEU A 273 9.52 -6.39 38.23
CA LEU A 273 8.88 -5.17 37.73
C LEU A 273 9.44 -3.88 38.35
N ASP A 274 9.75 -3.92 39.64
CA ASP A 274 10.23 -2.74 40.39
C ASP A 274 11.71 -2.41 40.06
N ALA A 275 12.39 -3.27 39.33
CA ALA A 275 13.81 -3.12 38.99
C ALA A 275 14.05 -2.85 37.49
N ILE A 276 12.99 -2.59 36.72
CA ILE A 276 13.12 -2.25 35.29
C ILE A 276 13.89 -0.92 35.16
N PRO A 277 14.86 -0.82 34.24
CA PRO A 277 15.59 0.43 34.01
C PRO A 277 14.63 1.58 33.65
N THR A 278 14.82 2.73 34.29
CA THR A 278 14.01 3.93 34.06
C THR A 278 13.99 4.33 32.57
N ALA A 279 15.10 4.15 31.87
CA ALA A 279 15.19 4.42 30.44
C ALA A 279 14.24 3.53 29.59
N ASP A 280 14.00 2.28 29.98
CA ASP A 280 13.03 1.42 29.30
C ASP A 280 11.59 1.88 29.58
N VAL A 281 11.29 2.32 30.81
CA VAL A 281 9.99 2.87 31.17
C VAL A 281 9.71 4.18 30.41
N GLU A 282 10.68 5.08 30.36
CA GLU A 282 10.59 6.34 29.61
C GLU A 282 10.38 6.09 28.11
N ALA A 283 11.11 5.12 27.54
CA ALA A 283 10.96 4.75 26.13
C ALA A 283 9.56 4.21 25.84
N LEU A 284 9.00 3.34 26.70
CA LEU A 284 7.64 2.81 26.56
C LEU A 284 6.55 3.85 26.84
N ALA A 285 6.82 4.89 27.63
CA ALA A 285 5.91 6.00 27.86
C ALA A 285 5.59 6.79 26.58
N SER A 286 6.46 6.75 25.59
CA SER A 286 6.15 7.32 24.26
C SER A 286 4.99 6.59 23.54
N ILE A 287 4.73 5.35 23.90
CA ILE A 287 3.64 4.52 23.33
C ILE A 287 2.40 4.59 24.21
N TRP A 288 2.55 4.49 25.52
CA TRP A 288 1.49 4.46 26.53
C TRP A 288 1.73 5.55 27.61
N PRO A 289 1.50 6.83 27.31
CA PRO A 289 1.91 7.92 28.19
C PRO A 289 1.16 8.00 29.52
N THR A 290 -0.05 7.43 29.59
CA THR A 290 -0.92 7.52 30.78
C THR A 290 -0.87 6.31 31.70
N ASP A 291 -0.50 5.14 31.18
CA ASP A 291 -0.61 3.85 31.86
C ASP A 291 0.61 2.92 31.63
N THR A 292 1.78 3.50 31.40
CA THR A 292 3.02 2.79 31.05
C THR A 292 3.35 1.66 32.03
N GLU A 293 3.41 1.94 33.31
CA GLU A 293 3.76 0.93 34.34
C GLU A 293 2.73 -0.17 34.44
N GLU A 294 1.44 0.14 34.31
CA GLU A 294 0.37 -0.84 34.31
C GLU A 294 0.48 -1.75 33.08
N ARG A 295 0.75 -1.18 31.89
CA ARG A 295 0.97 -1.96 30.66
C ARG A 295 2.17 -2.89 30.74
N ILE A 296 3.29 -2.41 31.28
CA ILE A 296 4.48 -3.26 31.50
C ILE A 296 4.15 -4.39 32.47
N ARG A 297 3.40 -4.12 33.55
CA ARG A 297 2.98 -5.14 34.52
C ARG A 297 2.05 -6.17 33.88
N GLU A 298 1.08 -5.74 33.12
CA GLU A 298 0.18 -6.62 32.37
C GLU A 298 0.95 -7.50 31.38
N LEU A 299 1.88 -6.92 30.59
CA LEU A 299 2.75 -7.66 29.67
C LEU A 299 3.65 -8.68 30.35
N ALA A 300 4.09 -8.40 31.59
CA ALA A 300 4.92 -9.32 32.36
C ALA A 300 4.09 -10.50 32.92
N LEU A 301 2.81 -10.29 33.22
CA LEU A 301 1.91 -11.28 33.81
C LEU A 301 1.15 -12.10 32.76
N HIS A 302 0.75 -11.46 31.66
CA HIS A 302 0.05 -12.09 30.57
C HIS A 302 1.05 -12.51 29.48
N HIS A 303 0.78 -13.63 28.84
CA HIS A 303 1.55 -14.08 27.71
C HIS A 303 0.80 -13.74 26.40
N GLU A 304 1.55 -13.72 25.32
CA GLU A 304 1.09 -13.42 23.96
C GLU A 304 0.40 -14.60 23.26
N ASP A 305 0.06 -15.65 23.97
CA ASP A 305 -0.62 -16.83 23.44
C ASP A 305 -2.12 -16.58 23.39
N PHE A 306 -2.53 -15.80 22.41
CA PHE A 306 -3.93 -15.54 22.14
C PHE A 306 -4.59 -16.76 21.51
N ARG A 307 -5.76 -17.15 22.02
CA ARG A 307 -6.63 -18.08 21.32
C ARG A 307 -7.37 -17.31 20.23
N ILE A 308 -7.13 -17.64 18.97
CA ILE A 308 -7.74 -16.98 17.82
C ILE A 308 -8.65 -17.97 17.12
N GLU A 309 -9.95 -17.71 17.17
CA GLU A 309 -10.99 -18.47 16.48
C GLU A 309 -11.45 -17.70 15.25
N ILE A 310 -11.59 -18.40 14.11
CA ILE A 310 -11.98 -17.83 12.83
C ILE A 310 -13.38 -18.30 12.46
N HIS A 311 -14.23 -17.39 12.02
CA HIS A 311 -15.49 -17.74 11.38
C HIS A 311 -15.23 -18.34 10.00
N LYS A 312 -15.97 -19.37 9.62
CA LYS A 312 -15.69 -20.17 8.41
C LYS A 312 -15.82 -19.41 7.08
N GLU A 313 -16.52 -18.27 7.08
CA GLU A 313 -16.79 -17.48 5.88
C GLU A 313 -15.83 -16.30 5.71
N LEU A 314 -14.82 -16.19 6.57
CA LEU A 314 -13.87 -15.07 6.58
C LEU A 314 -12.92 -15.06 5.39
N ASP A 315 -12.84 -16.12 4.63
CA ASP A 315 -12.07 -16.26 3.40
C ASP A 315 -12.76 -15.65 2.17
N ASN A 316 -14.04 -15.26 2.27
CA ASN A 316 -14.81 -14.66 1.19
C ASN A 316 -15.22 -13.22 1.52
N TYR A 317 -14.96 -12.29 0.59
CA TYR A 317 -15.44 -10.92 0.70
C TYR A 317 -16.97 -10.85 0.51
N ASN A 318 -17.66 -10.12 1.40
CA ASN A 318 -19.10 -9.92 1.28
C ASN A 318 -19.43 -8.76 0.33
N SER A 319 -19.67 -9.05 -0.93
CA SER A 319 -19.98 -8.07 -1.97
C SER A 319 -21.25 -7.25 -1.72
N ALA A 320 -22.18 -7.72 -0.88
CA ALA A 320 -23.43 -7.00 -0.57
C ALA A 320 -23.16 -5.64 0.12
N HIS A 321 -22.09 -5.54 0.89
CA HIS A 321 -21.68 -4.27 1.50
C HIS A 321 -21.22 -3.27 0.43
N ALA A 322 -20.44 -3.71 -0.55
CA ALA A 322 -19.99 -2.86 -1.66
C ALA A 322 -21.14 -2.41 -2.55
N GLU A 323 -22.16 -3.26 -2.76
CA GLU A 323 -23.37 -2.87 -3.48
C GLU A 323 -24.19 -1.81 -2.73
N THR A 324 -24.37 -1.96 -1.42
CA THR A 324 -25.07 -0.98 -0.58
C THR A 324 -24.31 0.35 -0.59
N TRP A 325 -23.00 0.29 -0.44
CA TRP A 325 -22.11 1.44 -0.49
C TRP A 325 -22.21 2.18 -1.84
N SER A 326 -22.23 1.46 -2.97
CA SER A 326 -22.37 2.08 -4.29
C SER A 326 -23.75 2.72 -4.52
N LYS A 327 -24.82 2.16 -3.95
CA LYS A 327 -26.17 2.77 -3.97
C LYS A 327 -26.21 4.09 -3.20
N GLN A 328 -25.51 4.17 -2.07
CA GLN A 328 -25.37 5.43 -1.30
C GLN A 328 -24.63 6.49 -2.10
N ILE A 329 -23.54 6.11 -2.81
CA ILE A 329 -22.83 7.03 -3.72
C ILE A 329 -23.74 7.51 -4.84
N GLY A 330 -24.53 6.62 -5.44
CA GLY A 330 -25.51 7.01 -6.46
C GLY A 330 -26.52 8.02 -5.96
N ALA A 331 -27.10 7.81 -4.77
CA ALA A 331 -28.01 8.75 -4.13
C ALA A 331 -27.33 10.10 -3.84
N ALA A 332 -26.13 10.08 -3.29
CA ALA A 332 -25.35 11.29 -3.00
C ALA A 332 -24.95 12.05 -4.27
N THR A 333 -24.66 11.34 -5.37
CA THR A 333 -24.42 11.97 -6.68
C THR A 333 -25.67 12.70 -7.17
N ARG A 334 -26.85 12.08 -7.02
CA ARG A 334 -28.12 12.73 -7.38
C ARG A 334 -28.36 13.98 -6.53
N ASP A 335 -28.09 13.92 -5.24
CA ASP A 335 -28.25 15.07 -4.34
C ASP A 335 -27.29 16.21 -4.71
N LEU A 336 -26.06 15.91 -5.13
CA LEU A 336 -25.03 16.89 -5.44
C LEU A 336 -25.16 17.46 -6.85
N MET A 337 -25.40 16.61 -7.86
CA MET A 337 -25.41 16.94 -9.29
C MET A 337 -26.80 17.16 -9.85
N GLY A 338 -27.86 16.81 -9.10
CA GLY A 338 -29.25 16.92 -9.51
C GLY A 338 -29.73 15.82 -10.46
N VAL A 339 -28.90 14.87 -10.83
CA VAL A 339 -29.19 13.76 -11.74
C VAL A 339 -28.56 12.45 -11.24
N ASP A 340 -29.13 11.33 -11.64
CA ASP A 340 -28.52 10.01 -11.34
C ASP A 340 -27.18 9.83 -12.07
N PRO A 341 -26.25 9.03 -11.55
CA PRO A 341 -24.98 8.76 -12.21
C PRO A 341 -25.08 8.33 -13.67
N VAL A 342 -26.09 7.52 -13.99
CA VAL A 342 -26.33 7.04 -15.37
C VAL A 342 -26.86 8.11 -16.32
N ASP A 343 -27.40 9.21 -15.78
CA ASP A 343 -27.98 10.35 -16.50
C ASP A 343 -27.05 11.58 -16.50
N LEU A 344 -25.82 11.44 -15.98
CA LEU A 344 -24.82 12.51 -16.05
C LEU A 344 -24.62 12.93 -17.52
N PRO A 345 -24.55 14.25 -17.82
CA PRO A 345 -24.24 14.75 -19.16
C PRO A 345 -22.92 14.17 -19.70
N ASP A 346 -22.83 13.95 -21.01
CA ASP A 346 -21.66 13.35 -21.66
C ASP A 346 -20.37 14.21 -21.53
N ASP A 347 -20.51 15.50 -21.24
CA ASP A 347 -19.41 16.44 -21.04
C ASP A 347 -18.93 16.52 -19.58
N VAL A 348 -19.53 15.77 -18.66
CA VAL A 348 -19.09 15.67 -17.26
C VAL A 348 -18.05 14.57 -17.13
N ASP A 349 -16.82 14.93 -16.83
CA ASP A 349 -15.76 13.98 -16.53
C ASP A 349 -15.83 13.49 -15.07
N VAL A 350 -15.79 12.18 -14.85
CA VAL A 350 -15.71 11.59 -13.51
C VAL A 350 -14.30 11.09 -13.24
N HIS A 351 -13.73 11.54 -12.14
CA HIS A 351 -12.40 11.15 -11.68
C HIS A 351 -12.50 10.38 -10.35
N ILE A 352 -12.16 9.10 -10.35
CA ILE A 352 -12.04 8.32 -9.12
C ILE A 352 -10.64 8.54 -8.56
N ILE A 353 -10.56 8.91 -7.27
CA ILE A 353 -9.31 9.02 -6.54
C ILE A 353 -9.39 8.10 -5.33
N SER A 354 -8.54 7.06 -5.28
CA SER A 354 -8.37 6.21 -4.11
C SER A 354 -7.10 6.63 -3.37
N SER A 355 -7.28 7.27 -2.22
CA SER A 355 -6.19 7.78 -1.40
C SER A 355 -6.60 7.84 0.06
N ASN A 356 -5.80 8.45 0.94
CA ASN A 356 -6.42 8.94 2.15
C ASN A 356 -7.33 10.13 1.81
N THR A 357 -8.59 10.10 2.23
CA THR A 357 -9.57 11.13 1.87
C THR A 357 -9.14 12.53 2.27
N HIS A 358 -8.31 12.66 3.31
CA HIS A 358 -7.83 13.95 3.81
C HIS A 358 -6.92 14.68 2.82
N SER A 359 -6.12 13.98 2.02
CA SER A 359 -5.18 14.62 1.08
C SER A 359 -5.90 15.49 0.05
N VAL A 360 -6.94 14.95 -0.58
CA VAL A 360 -7.74 15.69 -1.58
C VAL A 360 -8.64 16.72 -0.89
N HIS A 361 -9.29 16.31 0.19
CA HIS A 361 -10.22 17.16 0.93
C HIS A 361 -9.55 18.42 1.48
N ASN A 362 -8.42 18.30 2.16
CA ASN A 362 -7.72 19.45 2.74
C ASN A 362 -7.32 20.48 1.68
N CYS A 363 -6.88 20.00 0.52
CA CYS A 363 -6.46 20.88 -0.56
C CYS A 363 -7.61 21.65 -1.22
N LEU A 364 -8.83 21.10 -1.22
CA LEU A 364 -9.98 21.67 -1.90
C LEU A 364 -11.00 22.32 -0.95
N SER A 365 -10.85 22.12 0.37
CA SER A 365 -11.79 22.65 1.38
C SER A 365 -11.66 24.16 1.52
N PRO A 366 -12.71 24.95 1.22
CA PRO A 366 -12.69 26.38 1.43
C PRO A 366 -12.60 26.75 2.91
N TRP A 367 -13.19 25.93 3.79
CA TRP A 367 -13.06 26.12 5.23
C TRP A 367 -11.59 26.07 5.69
N MET A 368 -10.79 25.18 5.09
CA MET A 368 -9.38 25.03 5.40
C MET A 368 -8.59 26.29 5.03
N GLY A 369 -8.76 26.80 3.80
CA GLY A 369 -8.10 28.03 3.36
C GLY A 369 -8.53 29.25 4.17
N GLU A 370 -9.82 29.43 4.43
CA GLU A 370 -10.38 30.54 5.20
C GLU A 370 -9.94 30.54 6.67
N ASN A 371 -9.60 29.38 7.24
CA ASN A 371 -9.23 29.25 8.65
C ASN A 371 -7.74 28.94 8.88
N ALA A 372 -6.93 28.88 7.82
CA ALA A 372 -5.52 28.50 7.91
C ALA A 372 -4.76 29.31 8.97
N GLN A 373 -4.87 30.65 8.93
CA GLN A 373 -4.19 31.51 9.89
C GLN A 373 -4.68 31.29 11.33
N ARG A 374 -5.99 31.11 11.51
CA ARG A 374 -6.57 30.86 12.84
C ARG A 374 -6.12 29.54 13.44
N ILE A 375 -5.96 28.52 12.62
CA ILE A 375 -5.44 27.21 13.01
C ILE A 375 -3.97 27.31 13.44
N LEU A 376 -3.16 28.05 12.68
CA LEU A 376 -1.75 28.31 13.00
C LEU A 376 -1.59 29.09 14.31
N ASP A 377 -2.36 30.14 14.48
CA ASP A 377 -2.30 30.98 15.70
C ASP A 377 -2.70 30.14 16.93
N TRP A 378 -3.76 29.34 16.83
CA TRP A 378 -4.15 28.42 17.89
C TRP A 378 -3.02 27.41 18.21
N GLY A 379 -2.38 26.83 17.20
CA GLY A 379 -1.27 25.89 17.41
C GLY A 379 -0.11 26.53 18.17
N ARG A 380 0.26 27.77 17.81
CA ARG A 380 1.32 28.55 18.48
C ARG A 380 0.94 28.94 19.91
N GLU A 381 -0.27 29.45 20.09
CA GLU A 381 -0.77 29.90 21.39
C GLU A 381 -0.94 28.73 22.38
N SER A 382 -1.35 27.57 21.90
CA SER A 382 -1.49 26.36 22.72
C SER A 382 -0.15 25.66 23.02
N GLY A 383 0.95 26.09 22.41
CA GLY A 383 2.24 25.39 22.51
C GLY A 383 2.18 23.98 21.92
N HIS A 384 1.43 23.79 20.82
CA HIS A 384 1.23 22.47 20.21
C HIS A 384 2.56 21.93 19.67
N MET A 385 2.90 20.68 20.01
CA MET A 385 4.20 20.06 19.70
C MET A 385 4.56 20.12 18.19
N LEU A 386 3.57 20.05 17.31
CA LEU A 386 3.79 20.11 15.85
C LEU A 386 4.32 21.47 15.38
N THR A 387 4.17 22.54 16.17
CA THR A 387 4.70 23.88 15.83
C THR A 387 6.21 24.00 16.02
N GLU A 388 6.82 23.05 16.72
CA GLU A 388 8.27 22.95 16.92
C GLU A 388 8.96 22.11 15.84
N GLU A 389 8.19 21.37 15.03
CA GLU A 389 8.70 20.54 13.95
C GLU A 389 9.01 21.36 12.69
N SER A 390 9.95 20.88 11.86
CA SER A 390 10.25 21.48 10.57
C SER A 390 9.29 20.93 9.52
N TRP A 391 8.52 21.80 8.88
CA TRP A 391 7.58 21.50 7.81
C TRP A 391 8.10 22.00 6.47
N GLY A 392 7.81 21.29 5.38
CA GLY A 392 8.20 21.70 4.03
C GLY A 392 7.50 22.98 3.59
N GLU A 393 6.21 23.07 3.87
CA GLU A 393 5.37 24.24 3.61
C GLU A 393 4.47 24.54 4.83
N GLU A 394 4.05 25.81 4.99
CA GLU A 394 3.19 26.20 6.11
C GLU A 394 1.81 25.54 6.03
N THR A 395 1.32 25.25 4.83
CA THR A 395 0.08 24.51 4.60
C THR A 395 0.12 23.08 5.16
N ASP A 396 1.27 22.41 5.14
CA ASP A 396 1.45 21.10 5.75
C ASP A 396 1.19 21.15 7.26
N LEU A 397 1.69 22.19 7.92
CA LEU A 397 1.44 22.41 9.35
C LEU A 397 -0.04 22.71 9.63
N VAL A 398 -0.70 23.51 8.79
CA VAL A 398 -2.15 23.78 8.90
C VAL A 398 -2.93 22.47 8.86
N TYR A 399 -2.67 21.60 7.89
CA TYR A 399 -3.37 20.33 7.74
C TYR A 399 -3.12 19.37 8.91
N ALA A 400 -1.91 19.36 9.44
CA ALA A 400 -1.57 18.56 10.63
C ALA A 400 -2.29 19.06 11.89
N LEU A 401 -2.35 20.37 12.10
CA LEU A 401 -3.02 20.99 13.25
C LEU A 401 -4.55 20.96 13.16
N ALA A 402 -5.13 21.02 11.95
CA ALA A 402 -6.56 21.16 11.72
C ALA A 402 -7.39 20.10 12.43
N ARG A 403 -6.91 18.85 12.46
CA ARG A 403 -7.58 17.75 13.15
C ARG A 403 -7.73 18.00 14.64
N ASP A 404 -6.68 18.44 15.29
CA ASP A 404 -6.64 18.63 16.74
C ASP A 404 -7.30 19.97 17.12
N TYR A 405 -7.24 20.97 16.23
CA TYR A 405 -8.02 22.19 16.30
C TYR A 405 -9.53 21.91 16.32
N VAL A 406 -10.04 21.14 15.37
CA VAL A 406 -11.47 20.76 15.29
C VAL A 406 -11.90 19.94 16.51
N ARG A 407 -11.05 19.05 17.03
CA ARG A 407 -11.32 18.30 18.27
C ARG A 407 -11.47 19.21 19.48
N SER A 408 -10.66 20.26 19.59
CA SER A 408 -10.75 21.23 20.67
C SER A 408 -11.87 22.27 20.47
N HIS A 409 -12.39 22.39 19.25
CA HIS A 409 -13.46 23.31 18.88
C HIS A 409 -14.65 22.56 18.19
N PRO A 410 -15.44 21.75 18.91
CA PRO A 410 -16.46 20.91 18.29
C PRO A 410 -17.50 21.66 17.45
N GLY A 411 -17.75 22.94 17.74
CA GLY A 411 -18.65 23.79 16.95
C GLY A 411 -18.16 24.08 15.53
N GLU A 412 -16.88 23.89 15.24
CA GLU A 412 -16.31 24.11 13.90
C GLU A 412 -16.67 22.96 12.93
N VAL A 413 -17.01 21.76 13.44
CA VAL A 413 -17.42 20.64 12.58
C VAL A 413 -18.62 21.03 11.70
N ALA A 414 -19.69 21.51 12.34
CA ALA A 414 -20.91 21.91 11.60
C ALA A 414 -20.67 23.10 10.64
N ARG A 415 -19.80 24.04 11.02
CA ARG A 415 -19.44 25.17 10.15
C ARG A 415 -18.67 24.71 8.93
N ARG A 416 -17.69 23.82 9.13
CA ARG A 416 -16.92 23.22 8.06
C ARG A 416 -17.84 22.48 7.10
N ASP A 417 -18.66 21.57 7.60
CA ASP A 417 -19.55 20.76 6.81
C ASP A 417 -20.56 21.61 5.99
N SER A 418 -21.06 22.70 6.57
CA SER A 418 -21.93 23.65 5.83
C SER A 418 -21.18 24.37 4.72
N ARG A 419 -19.99 24.89 5.02
CA ARG A 419 -19.18 25.64 4.04
C ARG A 419 -18.70 24.76 2.90
N GLU A 420 -18.33 23.52 3.18
CA GLU A 420 -17.92 22.53 2.19
C GLU A 420 -19.08 22.11 1.29
N ARG A 421 -20.28 21.89 1.84
CA ARG A 421 -21.49 21.62 1.03
C ARG A 421 -21.82 22.77 0.07
N GLU A 422 -21.70 24.01 0.52
CA GLU A 422 -21.90 25.19 -0.32
C GLU A 422 -20.91 25.21 -1.49
N ALA A 423 -19.70 24.75 -1.28
CA ALA A 423 -18.65 24.63 -2.29
C ALA A 423 -18.69 23.30 -3.08
N GLY A 424 -19.75 22.54 -2.98
CA GLY A 424 -19.91 21.30 -3.75
C GLY A 424 -19.12 20.10 -3.23
N ILE A 425 -18.69 20.12 -1.95
CA ILE A 425 -18.00 19.00 -1.30
C ILE A 425 -18.98 18.29 -0.36
N LEU A 426 -19.27 17.02 -0.64
CA LEU A 426 -20.17 16.19 0.15
C LEU A 426 -19.43 15.00 0.73
N GLN A 427 -19.38 14.90 2.06
CA GLN A 427 -18.85 13.75 2.80
C GLN A 427 -19.98 12.76 3.07
N LEU A 428 -19.78 11.47 2.78
CA LEU A 428 -20.67 10.39 3.19
C LEU A 428 -20.21 9.83 4.54
N ASP A 429 -21.08 9.93 5.56
CA ASP A 429 -20.77 9.45 6.92
C ASP A 429 -20.96 7.94 7.06
N ASP A 430 -21.96 7.37 6.35
CA ASP A 430 -22.24 5.94 6.38
C ASP A 430 -21.41 5.21 5.31
N THR A 431 -20.58 4.29 5.75
CA THR A 431 -19.73 3.47 4.88
C THR A 431 -20.36 2.13 4.50
N ALA A 432 -21.62 1.88 4.84
CA ALA A 432 -22.31 0.62 4.62
C ALA A 432 -21.49 -0.61 5.05
N PHE A 433 -20.80 -0.52 6.19
CA PHE A 433 -19.88 -1.53 6.73
C PHE A 433 -18.63 -1.82 5.88
N THR A 434 -18.42 -1.18 4.75
CA THR A 434 -17.15 -1.32 4.00
C THR A 434 -15.96 -0.72 4.75
N GLY A 435 -16.21 0.26 5.61
CA GLY A 435 -15.18 1.06 6.26
C GLY A 435 -14.46 2.02 5.28
N ILE A 436 -14.92 2.14 4.04
CA ILE A 436 -14.37 3.04 3.01
C ILE A 436 -15.14 4.36 3.06
N ALA A 437 -14.51 5.40 3.56
CA ALA A 437 -15.06 6.76 3.50
C ALA A 437 -15.08 7.28 2.06
N VAL A 438 -16.10 8.08 1.74
CA VAL A 438 -16.31 8.65 0.41
C VAL A 438 -16.58 10.14 0.51
N GLN A 439 -16.00 10.88 -0.41
CA GLN A 439 -16.31 12.28 -0.66
C GLN A 439 -16.64 12.46 -2.13
N LEU A 440 -17.70 13.19 -2.40
CA LEU A 440 -18.06 13.65 -3.73
C LEU A 440 -17.76 15.14 -3.85
N ILE A 441 -17.07 15.55 -4.90
CA ILE A 441 -16.66 16.94 -5.11
C ILE A 441 -17.09 17.36 -6.51
N ASP A 442 -18.07 18.28 -6.58
CA ASP A 442 -18.41 18.98 -7.80
C ASP A 442 -17.37 20.06 -8.07
N VAL A 443 -16.47 19.77 -9.00
CA VAL A 443 -15.33 20.64 -9.33
C VAL A 443 -15.77 22.00 -9.87
N GLY A 444 -16.95 22.06 -10.47
CA GLY A 444 -17.54 23.32 -10.97
C GLY A 444 -17.94 24.30 -9.85
N ARG A 445 -18.11 23.81 -8.62
CA ARG A 445 -18.50 24.61 -7.45
C ARG A 445 -17.33 24.91 -6.51
N VAL A 446 -16.15 24.36 -6.77
CA VAL A 446 -14.95 24.59 -5.94
C VAL A 446 -14.55 26.07 -6.02
N ASP A 447 -14.34 26.67 -4.87
CA ASP A 447 -13.83 28.03 -4.73
C ASP A 447 -12.30 28.04 -4.83
N TRP A 448 -11.78 28.20 -6.04
CA TRP A 448 -10.35 28.12 -6.35
C TRP A 448 -9.50 29.17 -5.65
N GLU A 449 -10.07 30.28 -5.19
CA GLU A 449 -9.33 31.31 -4.45
C GLU A 449 -8.96 30.86 -3.03
N THR A 450 -9.73 29.90 -2.50
CA THR A 450 -9.53 29.35 -1.15
C THR A 450 -8.84 27.99 -1.10
N THR A 451 -8.53 27.41 -2.27
CA THR A 451 -7.82 26.12 -2.34
C THR A 451 -6.35 26.25 -1.99
N ASP A 452 -5.69 25.10 -1.77
CA ASP A 452 -4.24 25.02 -1.52
C ASP A 452 -3.46 25.73 -2.65
N PRO A 453 -2.54 26.66 -2.32
CA PRO A 453 -1.75 27.39 -3.32
C PRO A 453 -0.90 26.50 -4.23
N GLY A 454 -0.61 25.27 -3.80
CA GLY A 454 0.09 24.27 -4.62
C GLY A 454 -0.74 23.67 -5.73
N ILE A 455 -2.07 23.84 -5.70
CA ILE A 455 -2.96 23.36 -6.77
C ILE A 455 -3.00 24.40 -7.88
N PRO A 456 -2.64 24.03 -9.12
CA PRO A 456 -2.71 24.97 -10.23
C PRO A 456 -4.16 25.36 -10.51
N ASP A 457 -4.40 26.64 -10.73
CA ASP A 457 -5.68 27.16 -11.19
C ASP A 457 -6.17 26.39 -12.43
N ARG A 458 -7.43 25.99 -12.39
CA ARG A 458 -8.05 25.21 -13.47
C ARG A 458 -8.68 26.11 -14.51
N ALA A 459 -7.88 26.88 -15.21
CA ALA A 459 -8.38 27.65 -16.35
C ALA A 459 -8.75 26.69 -17.51
N GLY A 460 -10.05 26.52 -17.79
CA GLY A 460 -10.53 25.90 -19.03
C GLY A 460 -10.86 24.40 -18.99
N GLY A 461 -11.01 23.77 -17.83
CA GLY A 461 -11.53 22.41 -17.74
C GLY A 461 -13.08 22.36 -17.82
N GLY A 462 -13.64 21.31 -18.43
CA GLY A 462 -15.09 21.03 -18.43
C GLY A 462 -15.63 20.70 -17.03
N PRO A 463 -16.95 20.55 -16.89
CA PRO A 463 -17.58 20.12 -15.65
C PRO A 463 -17.01 18.75 -15.23
N SER A 464 -16.75 18.56 -13.95
CA SER A 464 -16.16 17.31 -13.46
C SER A 464 -16.61 16.99 -12.05
N LEU A 465 -16.75 15.69 -11.79
CA LEU A 465 -17.03 15.12 -10.48
C LEU A 465 -15.81 14.31 -10.00
N ILE A 466 -15.31 14.62 -8.82
CA ILE A 466 -14.33 13.78 -8.14
C ILE A 466 -15.05 12.86 -7.16
N VAL A 467 -14.81 11.56 -7.30
CA VAL A 467 -15.20 10.53 -6.32
C VAL A 467 -13.95 10.13 -5.55
N ASN A 468 -13.74 10.79 -4.41
CA ASN A 468 -12.58 10.55 -3.55
C ASN A 468 -12.93 9.48 -2.50
N ILE A 469 -12.23 8.35 -2.55
CA ILE A 469 -12.45 7.22 -1.63
C ILE A 469 -11.22 6.96 -0.78
N ASP A 470 -11.44 6.50 0.46
CA ASP A 470 -10.35 6.02 1.31
C ASP A 470 -9.73 4.76 0.71
N TYR A 471 -8.55 4.38 1.20
CA TYR A 471 -7.83 3.21 0.71
C TYR A 471 -8.70 1.95 0.73
N ALA A 472 -8.77 1.29 -0.41
CA ALA A 472 -9.27 -0.06 -0.54
C ALA A 472 -8.11 -0.98 -0.95
N PHE A 473 -8.12 -2.22 -0.47
CA PHE A 473 -7.06 -3.20 -0.76
C PHE A 473 -7.68 -4.55 -1.14
N GLY A 474 -6.90 -5.32 -1.90
CA GLY A 474 -7.26 -6.69 -2.23
C GLY A 474 -8.61 -6.81 -2.93
N GLU A 475 -9.33 -7.85 -2.59
CA GLU A 475 -10.65 -8.18 -3.14
C GLU A 475 -11.67 -7.06 -2.90
N GLN A 476 -11.60 -6.37 -1.75
CA GLN A 476 -12.43 -5.20 -1.50
C GLN A 476 -12.18 -4.09 -2.53
N ALA A 477 -10.92 -3.82 -2.88
CA ALA A 477 -10.59 -2.82 -3.89
C ALA A 477 -11.15 -3.19 -5.26
N GLU A 478 -11.07 -4.46 -5.64
CA GLU A 478 -11.65 -4.98 -6.88
C GLU A 478 -13.15 -4.71 -6.93
N HIS A 479 -13.91 -5.12 -5.91
CA HIS A 479 -15.36 -4.92 -5.85
C HIS A 479 -15.76 -3.44 -5.80
N VAL A 480 -15.05 -2.63 -5.00
CA VAL A 480 -15.33 -1.19 -4.88
C VAL A 480 -15.08 -0.48 -6.20
N ILE A 481 -13.96 -0.73 -6.86
CA ILE A 481 -13.65 -0.11 -8.16
C ILE A 481 -14.59 -0.62 -9.24
N ALA A 482 -14.89 -1.93 -9.30
CA ALA A 482 -15.84 -2.49 -10.25
C ALA A 482 -17.24 -1.85 -10.13
N ASN A 483 -17.72 -1.63 -8.90
CA ASN A 483 -19.00 -0.95 -8.66
C ASN A 483 -18.95 0.53 -9.09
N LEU A 484 -17.86 1.24 -8.83
CA LEU A 484 -17.71 2.63 -9.28
C LEU A 484 -17.61 2.73 -10.81
N VAL A 485 -16.88 1.81 -11.46
CA VAL A 485 -16.83 1.73 -12.93
C VAL A 485 -18.23 1.43 -13.50
N SER A 486 -18.99 0.54 -12.85
CA SER A 486 -20.37 0.26 -13.28
C SER A 486 -21.29 1.46 -13.11
N LEU A 487 -21.08 2.25 -12.06
CA LEU A 487 -21.90 3.42 -11.74
C LEU A 487 -21.63 4.62 -12.67
N PHE A 488 -20.35 4.86 -13.01
CA PHE A 488 -19.90 6.05 -13.74
C PHE A 488 -19.27 5.74 -15.11
N GLY A 489 -19.24 4.49 -15.54
CA GLY A 489 -18.39 4.02 -16.65
C GLY A 489 -18.42 4.86 -17.91
N ARG A 490 -19.60 5.39 -18.28
CA ARG A 490 -19.74 6.26 -19.46
C ARG A 490 -19.00 7.60 -19.32
N ASN A 491 -18.97 8.13 -18.12
CA ASN A 491 -18.37 9.43 -17.79
C ASN A 491 -16.98 9.28 -17.14
N LEU A 492 -16.50 8.06 -16.92
CA LEU A 492 -15.24 7.80 -16.23
C LEU A 492 -14.04 8.24 -17.07
N ALA A 493 -13.40 9.33 -16.66
CA ALA A 493 -12.23 9.89 -17.31
C ALA A 493 -10.92 9.35 -16.75
N SER A 494 -10.83 9.10 -15.43
CA SER A 494 -9.61 8.53 -14.83
C SER A 494 -9.87 7.81 -13.52
N VAL A 495 -8.98 6.84 -13.21
CA VAL A 495 -8.85 6.21 -11.90
C VAL A 495 -7.43 6.45 -11.40
N ASN A 496 -7.32 7.14 -10.27
CA ASN A 496 -6.05 7.52 -9.67
C ASN A 496 -5.91 6.84 -8.33
N VAL A 497 -4.84 6.07 -8.15
CA VAL A 497 -4.57 5.36 -6.91
C VAL A 497 -3.29 5.90 -6.28
N LEU A 498 -3.41 6.48 -5.10
CA LEU A 498 -2.30 6.95 -4.28
C LEU A 498 -2.35 6.23 -2.94
N GLY A 499 -1.48 5.27 -2.76
CA GLY A 499 -1.47 4.39 -1.59
C GLY A 499 -0.22 4.54 -0.74
N LYS A 500 -0.25 3.93 0.44
CA LYS A 500 0.95 3.67 1.22
C LYS A 500 1.63 2.43 0.65
N ALA A 501 2.93 2.52 0.41
CA ALA A 501 3.74 1.39 0.00
C ALA A 501 4.79 1.07 1.07
N GLY A 502 5.06 -0.20 1.28
CA GLY A 502 6.27 -0.65 1.96
C GLY A 502 7.41 -0.64 0.95
N GLY A 503 8.24 0.39 0.97
CA GLY A 503 9.40 0.51 0.07
C GLY A 503 10.59 -0.29 0.58
N LEU A 504 11.30 -0.95 -0.32
CA LEU A 504 12.63 -1.53 -0.05
C LEU A 504 13.74 -0.49 -0.26
N VAL A 505 13.39 0.66 -0.84
CA VAL A 505 14.28 1.80 -1.12
C VAL A 505 13.61 3.09 -0.64
N GLY A 506 14.42 4.10 -0.36
CA GLY A 506 13.93 5.41 0.07
C GLY A 506 13.62 5.50 1.56
N GLU A 507 13.16 6.67 1.96
CA GLU A 507 12.83 7.02 3.33
C GLU A 507 11.32 7.28 3.49
N ARG A 508 10.87 7.39 4.73
CA ARG A 508 9.47 7.72 5.00
C ARG A 508 9.11 9.10 4.43
N GLY A 509 8.11 9.14 3.57
CA GLY A 509 7.64 10.33 2.89
C GLY A 509 8.15 10.47 1.45
N ASP A 510 9.02 9.57 1.00
CA ASP A 510 9.39 9.46 -0.41
C ASP A 510 8.23 8.94 -1.25
N VAL A 511 8.26 9.25 -2.53
CA VAL A 511 7.23 8.84 -3.50
C VAL A 511 7.75 7.67 -4.33
N LEU A 512 7.00 6.58 -4.34
CA LEU A 512 7.23 5.44 -5.21
C LEU A 512 6.24 5.51 -6.39
N VAL A 513 6.76 5.56 -7.60
CA VAL A 513 5.96 5.52 -8.84
C VAL A 513 6.08 4.13 -9.44
N ALA A 514 4.95 3.41 -9.53
CA ALA A 514 4.94 2.08 -10.11
C ALA A 514 4.90 2.16 -11.64
N ASN A 515 5.70 1.36 -12.31
CA ASN A 515 5.67 1.16 -13.77
C ASN A 515 5.30 -0.27 -14.17
N GLY A 516 5.03 -1.14 -13.18
CA GLY A 516 4.51 -2.48 -13.39
C GLY A 516 4.18 -3.16 -12.07
N PHE A 517 3.37 -4.21 -12.11
CA PHE A 517 3.05 -5.01 -10.95
C PHE A 517 2.94 -6.50 -11.29
N VAL A 518 3.13 -7.34 -10.29
CA VAL A 518 2.93 -8.80 -10.36
C VAL A 518 1.74 -9.17 -9.50
N GLU A 519 0.76 -9.82 -10.10
CA GLU A 519 -0.41 -10.33 -9.39
C GLU A 519 -0.01 -11.49 -8.46
N GLN A 520 -0.45 -11.43 -7.22
CA GLN A 520 0.06 -12.31 -6.17
C GLN A 520 -0.25 -13.80 -6.40
N TYR A 521 -1.47 -14.13 -6.83
CA TYR A 521 -1.93 -15.51 -6.92
C TYR A 521 -1.59 -16.18 -8.26
N ARG A 522 -1.46 -15.38 -9.32
CA ARG A 522 -1.28 -15.88 -10.67
C ARG A 522 0.12 -15.61 -11.22
N ASP A 523 0.95 -14.88 -10.46
CA ASP A 523 2.27 -14.40 -10.89
C ASP A 523 2.24 -13.66 -12.26
N HIS A 524 1.07 -13.11 -12.62
CA HIS A 524 0.91 -12.40 -13.86
C HIS A 524 1.57 -11.03 -13.74
N PHE A 525 2.50 -10.73 -14.63
CA PHE A 525 3.10 -9.41 -14.73
C PHE A 525 2.24 -8.50 -15.61
N HIS A 526 1.89 -7.35 -15.08
CA HIS A 526 1.19 -6.28 -15.77
C HIS A 526 2.12 -5.08 -15.89
N ALA A 527 2.51 -4.73 -17.13
CA ALA A 527 3.19 -3.47 -17.39
C ALA A 527 2.17 -2.33 -17.28
N LEU A 528 2.50 -1.28 -16.55
CA LEU A 528 1.72 -0.05 -16.58
C LEU A 528 2.15 0.78 -17.79
N PRO A 529 1.23 1.43 -18.53
CA PRO A 529 1.59 2.26 -19.67
C PRO A 529 2.60 3.32 -19.23
N GLY A 530 3.62 3.53 -20.03
CA GLY A 530 4.85 4.27 -19.75
C GLY A 530 4.70 5.51 -18.88
N GLY A 531 5.60 5.61 -17.90
CA GLY A 531 5.48 6.49 -16.73
C GLY A 531 5.22 7.96 -16.98
N ASP A 532 5.64 8.54 -18.10
CA ASP A 532 5.42 9.96 -18.43
C ASP A 532 3.99 10.26 -18.91
N ALA A 533 3.25 9.27 -19.41
CA ALA A 533 1.86 9.47 -19.83
C ALA A 533 0.89 9.55 -18.65
N ALA A 534 1.18 8.82 -17.55
CA ALA A 534 0.33 8.79 -16.37
C ALA A 534 0.85 9.69 -15.24
N VAL A 535 2.16 9.66 -14.95
CA VAL A 535 2.79 10.44 -13.87
C VAL A 535 4.08 11.07 -14.38
N ASN A 536 4.09 12.39 -14.53
CA ASN A 536 5.29 13.10 -14.92
C ASN A 536 6.29 13.19 -13.77
N VAL A 537 7.24 12.25 -13.74
CA VAL A 537 8.28 12.12 -12.70
C VAL A 537 9.17 13.37 -12.62
N ALA A 538 9.50 13.98 -13.76
CA ALA A 538 10.30 15.21 -13.77
C ALA A 538 9.57 16.38 -13.12
N ARG A 539 8.25 16.50 -13.35
CA ARG A 539 7.41 17.49 -12.69
C ARG A 539 7.27 17.21 -11.19
N LEU A 540 7.14 15.94 -10.78
CA LEU A 540 7.13 15.57 -9.36
C LEU A 540 8.44 15.96 -8.67
N ARG A 541 9.59 15.65 -9.26
CA ARG A 541 10.91 16.04 -8.73
C ARG A 541 11.04 17.55 -8.56
N GLY A 542 10.51 18.32 -9.54
CA GLY A 542 10.51 19.78 -9.47
C GLY A 542 9.62 20.34 -8.36
N ARG A 543 8.51 19.66 -8.03
CA ARG A 543 7.57 20.08 -6.98
C ARG A 543 7.91 19.58 -5.59
N LEU A 544 8.63 18.48 -5.48
CA LEU A 544 9.00 17.83 -4.22
C LEU A 544 10.53 17.72 -4.11
N PRO A 545 11.26 18.85 -4.10
CA PRO A 545 12.73 18.82 -4.14
C PRO A 545 13.36 18.21 -2.88
N SER A 546 12.64 18.17 -1.77
CA SER A 546 13.07 17.58 -0.49
C SER A 546 12.73 16.10 -0.33
N ARG A 547 12.09 15.47 -1.35
CA ARG A 547 11.65 14.07 -1.29
C ARG A 547 12.32 13.24 -2.37
N GLY A 548 12.67 12.01 -2.03
CA GLY A 548 13.07 11.01 -3.01
C GLY A 548 11.88 10.61 -3.89
N ILE A 549 12.09 10.60 -5.21
CA ILE A 549 11.12 10.06 -6.17
C ILE A 549 11.74 8.82 -6.79
N HIS A 550 11.23 7.67 -6.40
CA HIS A 550 11.72 6.38 -6.83
C HIS A 550 10.73 5.76 -7.82
N VAL A 551 11.22 5.37 -8.99
CA VAL A 551 10.40 4.62 -9.94
C VAL A 551 10.53 3.15 -9.58
N GLY A 552 9.43 2.53 -9.18
CA GLY A 552 9.42 1.14 -8.74
C GLY A 552 9.27 0.19 -9.91
N ASN A 553 10.14 -0.82 -9.96
CA ASN A 553 10.19 -1.76 -11.06
C ASN A 553 9.11 -2.84 -10.99
N VAL A 554 8.73 -3.24 -9.79
CA VAL A 554 7.68 -4.24 -9.55
C VAL A 554 7.03 -3.95 -8.22
N LEU A 555 5.74 -3.74 -8.23
CA LEU A 555 4.91 -3.80 -7.05
C LEU A 555 4.24 -5.16 -6.98
N LYS A 556 4.33 -5.81 -5.82
CA LYS A 556 3.48 -6.94 -5.53
C LYS A 556 2.14 -6.40 -5.03
N VAL A 557 1.09 -6.68 -5.76
CA VAL A 557 -0.27 -6.42 -5.28
C VAL A 557 -0.67 -7.62 -4.43
N THR A 558 -0.81 -7.40 -3.14
CA THR A 558 -1.45 -8.36 -2.24
C THR A 558 -2.95 -8.21 -2.39
N GLY A 559 -3.58 -9.18 -3.01
CA GLY A 559 -5.03 -9.31 -3.07
C GLY A 559 -5.62 -9.71 -1.74
#